data_e944f95c1829535216603f7547339981
#
_entry.id   e944f95c1829535216603f7547339981
#
_cell.length_a   1.000
_cell.length_b   1.000
_cell.length_c   1.000
_cell.angle_alpha   90.00
_cell.angle_beta   90.00
_cell.angle_gamma   90.00
#
_symmetry.space_group_name_H-M   'P 1'
#
loop_
_entity.id
_entity.type
_entity.pdbx_description
1 polymer ?
#
loop_
_entity_poly.entity_id
_entity_poly.type
_entity_poly.pdbx_seq_one_letter_code
_entity_poly.pdbx_strand_id
1 'polypeptide(L)'
;MAEIIRMPKMSDTMEEGVIASWLKKVGDEIKSGDILAEVETDKATMELESYDDGTLLHIGIKDGESVPVNGIIAIIGEKDEDISEILNEASSDSSNKEEEKEPLVEENIDKKDEEVKDEEINKDISDSIKEVENTENISSNGRTKASPLAKKIALEKGIDLKNIQGSGEGGRIIKKDLESIPSEDANIPSQKIDLPKIIAEESYDEIAVSQMRKTISKRLSESKFTSPHFYLTMEINMDNCIEGRKKINETSQVKISFNDIILKACASALRKHPMVNSSLIENNIRKNHHIHIGVAVAVDEGLLVPVIRFADNKTLSHISLEVKELAGKAKEKKLQPSDWEGNTFTISNLGMFGIEEFTAIINPNDSCILAVGGIKNTPIVKNGEIVPGNIMKVTMSCDHRLVDGATGAAFLKTLKELLEDPIKILV
;
A
#
# COMPACT_ATOMS: atom_id res chain seq x y z
N MET A 1 -49.17 18.17 10.52
CA MET A 1 -47.99 19.08 10.60
C MET A 1 -46.83 18.40 9.93
N ALA A 2 -46.20 19.10 9.01
CA ALA A 2 -45.03 18.50 8.31
C ALA A 2 -43.86 18.34 9.26
N GLU A 3 -43.20 17.19 9.18
CA GLU A 3 -42.09 16.79 10.03
C GLU A 3 -40.81 16.66 9.20
N ILE A 4 -39.69 17.18 9.73
CA ILE A 4 -38.41 17.27 9.00
C ILE A 4 -37.55 16.05 9.37
N ILE A 5 -37.24 15.25 8.39
CA ILE A 5 -36.26 14.15 8.56
C ILE A 5 -34.87 14.71 8.37
N ARG A 6 -34.06 14.56 9.41
CA ARG A 6 -32.65 14.98 9.43
C ARG A 6 -31.73 13.79 9.41
N MET A 7 -30.51 13.96 8.87
CA MET A 7 -29.48 12.91 8.86
C MET A 7 -29.12 12.52 10.28
N PRO A 8 -29.46 11.29 10.73
CA PRO A 8 -29.07 10.84 12.05
C PRO A 8 -27.58 10.52 12.08
N LYS A 9 -26.97 10.64 13.26
CA LYS A 9 -25.59 10.20 13.46
C LYS A 9 -25.54 8.68 13.62
N MET A 10 -25.28 7.96 12.53
CA MET A 10 -25.27 6.51 12.49
C MET A 10 -23.94 5.88 12.96
N SER A 11 -22.88 6.72 13.13
CA SER A 11 -21.55 6.29 13.60
C SER A 11 -20.91 7.40 14.44
N ASP A 12 -20.11 7.03 15.44
CA ASP A 12 -19.42 8.00 16.32
C ASP A 12 -18.48 8.96 15.56
N THR A 13 -17.94 8.50 14.44
CA THR A 13 -17.00 9.24 13.59
C THR A 13 -17.67 9.92 12.39
N MET A 14 -19.00 9.78 12.24
CA MET A 14 -19.74 10.33 11.11
C MET A 14 -19.88 11.86 11.22
N GLU A 15 -19.36 12.58 10.22
CA GLU A 15 -19.53 14.01 10.04
C GLU A 15 -20.56 14.32 8.94
N GLU A 16 -20.64 13.46 7.91
CA GLU A 16 -21.59 13.53 6.79
C GLU A 16 -22.03 12.12 6.36
N GLY A 17 -23.18 11.99 5.73
CA GLY A 17 -23.68 10.78 5.07
C GLY A 17 -24.03 11.04 3.62
N VAL A 18 -23.88 10.03 2.76
CA VAL A 18 -24.27 10.10 1.35
C VAL A 18 -25.52 9.26 1.14
N ILE A 19 -26.54 9.79 0.47
CA ILE A 19 -27.71 9.02 0.06
C ILE A 19 -27.27 8.12 -1.11
N ALA A 20 -27.12 6.81 -0.87
CA ALA A 20 -26.74 5.86 -1.91
C ALA A 20 -27.90 5.62 -2.89
N SER A 21 -29.13 5.45 -2.38
CA SER A 21 -30.34 5.33 -3.18
C SER A 21 -31.59 5.65 -2.38
N TRP A 22 -32.57 6.29 -3.02
CA TRP A 22 -33.92 6.45 -2.46
C TRP A 22 -34.79 5.24 -2.80
N LEU A 23 -35.42 4.63 -1.79
CA LEU A 23 -36.36 3.53 -1.95
C LEU A 23 -37.81 3.99 -2.06
N LYS A 24 -38.10 5.22 -1.61
CA LYS A 24 -39.42 5.88 -1.69
C LYS A 24 -39.34 7.14 -2.57
N LYS A 25 -40.46 7.52 -3.15
CA LYS A 25 -40.58 8.71 -4.03
C LYS A 25 -41.50 9.74 -3.42
N VAL A 26 -41.33 10.99 -3.83
CA VAL A 26 -42.25 12.06 -3.46
C VAL A 26 -43.69 11.67 -3.82
N GLY A 27 -44.59 11.73 -2.85
CA GLY A 27 -45.99 11.32 -2.95
C GLY A 27 -46.29 9.92 -2.40
N ASP A 28 -45.28 9.12 -2.02
CA ASP A 28 -45.51 7.81 -1.41
C ASP A 28 -45.97 7.94 0.04
N GLU A 29 -46.90 7.04 0.46
CA GLU A 29 -47.32 6.91 1.84
C GLU A 29 -46.24 6.14 2.63
N ILE A 30 -45.84 6.70 3.78
CA ILE A 30 -44.81 6.19 4.66
C ILE A 30 -45.41 5.85 6.01
N LYS A 31 -44.99 4.71 6.57
CA LYS A 31 -45.33 4.29 7.93
C LYS A 31 -44.05 4.20 8.75
N SER A 32 -44.22 4.40 10.06
CA SER A 32 -43.14 4.21 11.02
C SER A 32 -42.50 2.81 10.88
N GLY A 33 -41.18 2.77 10.67
CA GLY A 33 -40.40 1.57 10.36
C GLY A 33 -40.22 1.27 8.86
N ASP A 34 -40.78 2.11 7.95
CA ASP A 34 -40.52 1.98 6.51
C ASP A 34 -39.12 2.53 6.18
N ILE A 35 -38.40 1.80 5.31
CA ILE A 35 -37.09 2.21 4.82
C ILE A 35 -37.27 3.27 3.74
N LEU A 36 -36.69 4.46 3.96
CA LEU A 36 -36.80 5.60 3.05
C LEU A 36 -35.67 5.60 2.01
N ALA A 37 -34.45 5.40 2.48
CA ALA A 37 -33.25 5.47 1.66
C ALA A 37 -32.14 4.58 2.24
N GLU A 38 -31.18 4.25 1.40
CA GLU A 38 -29.90 3.69 1.82
C GLU A 38 -28.88 4.81 1.97
N VAL A 39 -28.23 4.87 3.14
CA VAL A 39 -27.21 5.88 3.47
C VAL A 39 -25.84 5.24 3.55
N GLU A 40 -24.93 5.67 2.72
CA GLU A 40 -23.51 5.31 2.82
C GLU A 40 -22.86 6.15 3.91
N THR A 41 -22.35 5.49 4.93
CA THR A 41 -21.59 6.08 6.04
C THR A 41 -20.09 5.82 5.88
N ASP A 42 -19.30 6.33 6.81
CA ASP A 42 -17.86 6.07 6.88
C ASP A 42 -17.49 4.62 7.15
N LYS A 43 -18.44 3.76 7.50
CA LYS A 43 -18.21 2.36 7.89
C LYS A 43 -19.02 1.33 7.09
N ALA A 44 -20.23 1.66 6.69
CA ALA A 44 -21.12 0.75 5.97
C ALA A 44 -22.30 1.51 5.32
N THR A 45 -22.98 0.86 4.39
CA THR A 45 -24.29 1.31 3.92
C THR A 45 -25.33 0.87 4.94
N MET A 46 -26.13 1.81 5.44
CA MET A 46 -27.17 1.60 6.44
C MET A 46 -28.53 2.04 5.90
N GLU A 47 -29.58 1.39 6.33
CA GLU A 47 -30.94 1.74 5.96
C GLU A 47 -31.43 2.87 6.84
N LEU A 48 -32.02 3.92 6.23
CA LEU A 48 -32.68 5.02 6.91
C LEU A 48 -34.16 4.71 7.02
N GLU A 49 -34.61 4.44 8.23
CA GLU A 49 -36.02 4.18 8.53
C GLU A 49 -36.74 5.46 8.93
N SER A 50 -38.02 5.55 8.59
CA SER A 50 -38.91 6.60 9.11
C SER A 50 -39.39 6.27 10.51
N TYR A 51 -39.41 7.27 11.39
CA TYR A 51 -40.05 7.16 12.71
C TYR A 51 -41.49 7.64 12.71
N ASP A 52 -41.90 8.36 11.65
CA ASP A 52 -43.17 9.08 11.56
C ASP A 52 -44.00 8.52 10.42
N ASP A 53 -45.37 8.65 10.58
CA ASP A 53 -46.35 8.29 9.57
C ASP A 53 -46.74 9.54 8.75
N GLY A 54 -46.85 9.38 7.42
CA GLY A 54 -47.29 10.46 6.56
C GLY A 54 -47.04 10.22 5.08
N THR A 55 -47.06 11.28 4.28
CA THR A 55 -46.71 11.26 2.86
C THR A 55 -45.37 11.96 2.67
N LEU A 56 -44.48 11.43 1.86
CA LEU A 56 -43.21 12.07 1.51
C LEU A 56 -43.48 13.29 0.62
N LEU A 57 -43.35 14.47 1.19
CA LEU A 57 -43.71 15.75 0.48
C LEU A 57 -42.53 16.27 -0.31
N HIS A 58 -41.29 16.11 0.23
CA HIS A 58 -40.10 16.69 -0.40
C HIS A 58 -38.87 15.81 -0.12
N ILE A 59 -38.04 15.70 -1.14
CA ILE A 59 -36.69 15.10 -1.05
C ILE A 59 -35.68 16.22 -1.24
N GLY A 60 -34.96 16.58 -0.19
CA GLY A 60 -34.02 17.69 -0.18
C GLY A 60 -32.68 17.37 -0.86
N ILE A 61 -32.34 16.08 -1.04
CA ILE A 61 -31.03 15.61 -1.49
C ILE A 61 -31.20 14.49 -2.49
N LYS A 62 -30.43 14.51 -3.59
CA LYS A 62 -30.48 13.51 -4.65
C LYS A 62 -29.59 12.31 -4.33
N ASP A 63 -29.83 11.20 -5.06
CA ASP A 63 -28.94 10.05 -5.03
C ASP A 63 -27.49 10.46 -5.34
N GLY A 64 -26.54 10.01 -4.52
CA GLY A 64 -25.12 10.31 -4.62
C GLY A 64 -24.67 11.62 -3.98
N GLU A 65 -25.56 12.44 -3.41
CA GLU A 65 -25.19 13.70 -2.74
C GLU A 65 -24.95 13.47 -1.24
N SER A 66 -23.96 14.22 -0.67
CA SER A 66 -23.65 14.18 0.76
C SER A 66 -24.41 15.21 1.55
N VAL A 67 -24.73 14.88 2.80
CA VAL A 67 -25.36 15.77 3.76
C VAL A 67 -24.69 15.66 5.12
N PRO A 68 -24.40 16.77 5.81
CA PRO A 68 -23.85 16.74 7.15
C PRO A 68 -24.82 16.14 8.16
N VAL A 69 -24.31 15.59 9.25
CA VAL A 69 -25.14 15.12 10.37
C VAL A 69 -26.04 16.27 10.86
N ASN A 70 -27.33 15.98 11.12
CA ASN A 70 -28.42 16.91 11.38
C ASN A 70 -28.86 17.76 10.18
N GLY A 71 -28.28 17.61 8.99
CA GLY A 71 -28.78 18.24 7.75
C GLY A 71 -30.13 17.66 7.34
N ILE A 72 -30.92 18.43 6.65
CA ILE A 72 -32.29 18.08 6.21
C ILE A 72 -32.20 17.13 5.01
N ILE A 73 -32.85 15.97 5.09
CA ILE A 73 -32.90 14.96 4.03
C ILE A 73 -34.22 14.98 3.30
N ALA A 74 -35.31 14.96 4.06
CA ALA A 74 -36.67 14.89 3.51
C ALA A 74 -37.69 15.56 4.44
N ILE A 75 -38.89 15.79 3.92
CA ILE A 75 -40.02 16.30 4.67
C ILE A 75 -41.20 15.36 4.48
N ILE A 76 -41.80 14.91 5.59
CA ILE A 76 -43.00 14.07 5.64
C ILE A 76 -44.14 14.92 6.23
N GLY A 77 -45.35 14.80 5.70
CA GLY A 77 -46.52 15.51 6.22
C GLY A 77 -47.82 14.97 5.65
N GLU A 78 -48.91 15.73 5.86
CA GLU A 78 -50.19 15.40 5.27
C GLU A 78 -50.22 15.77 3.77
N LYS A 79 -50.97 15.00 2.99
CA LYS A 79 -51.04 15.22 1.54
C LYS A 79 -51.53 16.64 1.23
N ASP A 80 -50.79 17.39 0.39
CA ASP A 80 -51.02 18.75 -0.03
C ASP A 80 -50.75 19.83 1.06
N GLU A 81 -49.99 19.52 2.12
CA GLU A 81 -49.55 20.49 3.13
C GLU A 81 -48.51 21.47 2.55
N ASP A 82 -48.66 22.76 2.84
CA ASP A 82 -47.74 23.81 2.35
C ASP A 82 -46.41 23.79 3.16
N ILE A 83 -45.31 23.41 2.49
CA ILE A 83 -43.95 23.29 3.07
C ILE A 83 -43.07 24.51 2.80
N SER A 84 -43.63 25.60 2.21
CA SER A 84 -42.83 26.75 1.77
C SER A 84 -42.13 27.49 2.93
N GLU A 85 -42.76 27.55 4.11
CA GLU A 85 -42.17 28.18 5.29
C GLU A 85 -41.02 27.32 5.86
N ILE A 86 -41.17 26.01 5.86
CA ILE A 86 -40.17 25.06 6.35
C ILE A 86 -38.93 25.05 5.45
N LEU A 87 -39.12 25.15 4.13
CA LEU A 87 -38.01 25.23 3.16
C LEU A 87 -37.23 26.55 3.29
N ASN A 88 -37.89 27.65 3.66
CA ASN A 88 -37.24 28.95 3.88
C ASN A 88 -36.45 28.98 5.20
N GLU A 89 -36.93 28.35 6.27
CA GLU A 89 -36.17 28.15 7.51
C GLU A 89 -34.99 27.24 7.32
N ALA A 90 -35.14 26.17 6.53
CA ALA A 90 -34.09 25.23 6.18
C ALA A 90 -32.92 25.87 5.40
N SER A 91 -33.21 26.83 4.52
CA SER A 91 -32.17 27.53 3.75
C SER A 91 -31.42 28.61 4.57
N SER A 92 -31.97 29.08 5.68
CA SER A 92 -31.29 30.03 6.56
C SER A 92 -30.34 29.40 7.58
N ASP A 93 -30.53 28.14 7.94
CA ASP A 93 -29.64 27.38 8.85
C ASP A 93 -28.32 26.94 8.19
N SER A 94 -28.29 26.84 6.86
CA SER A 94 -27.09 26.51 6.10
C SER A 94 -26.12 27.66 5.83
N SER A 95 -26.50 28.90 6.12
CA SER A 95 -25.69 30.11 5.83
C SER A 95 -24.92 30.70 7.01
N ASN A 96 -24.95 30.05 8.20
CA ASN A 96 -24.36 30.62 9.42
C ASN A 96 -23.19 29.84 9.99
N LYS A 97 -22.42 29.14 9.14
CA LYS A 97 -21.12 28.47 9.54
C LYS A 97 -20.03 28.66 8.51
N GLU A 98 -19.82 29.88 8.03
CA GLU A 98 -18.55 30.33 7.48
C GLU A 98 -18.25 31.68 8.10
N GLU A 99 -17.29 31.71 9.02
CA GLU A 99 -16.36 32.78 9.40
C GLU A 99 -16.04 32.75 10.90
N GLU A 100 -15.13 31.87 11.27
CA GLU A 100 -14.16 32.19 12.31
C GLU A 100 -12.75 31.92 11.71
N LYS A 101 -12.25 32.97 11.06
CA LYS A 101 -10.85 33.12 10.73
C LYS A 101 -10.14 33.60 11.98
N GLU A 102 -9.32 32.74 12.58
CA GLU A 102 -8.25 33.18 13.49
C GLU A 102 -7.23 34.04 12.73
N PRO A 103 -6.71 35.13 13.32
CA PRO A 103 -5.79 36.03 12.65
C PRO A 103 -4.40 35.39 12.49
N LEU A 104 -3.94 35.34 11.25
CA LEU A 104 -2.57 35.06 10.91
C LEU A 104 -1.65 36.13 11.51
N VAL A 105 -0.79 35.72 12.42
CA VAL A 105 0.35 36.53 12.87
C VAL A 105 1.41 36.44 11.78
N GLU A 106 1.60 37.55 11.05
CA GLU A 106 2.75 37.77 10.20
C GLU A 106 4.00 37.95 11.05
N GLU A 107 4.86 36.97 11.12
CA GLU A 107 6.25 37.15 11.51
C GLU A 107 7.10 37.40 10.27
N ASN A 108 7.55 38.64 10.15
CA ASN A 108 8.61 39.05 9.24
C ASN A 108 9.91 38.29 9.54
N ILE A 109 10.38 37.51 8.59
CA ILE A 109 11.76 37.02 8.57
C ILE A 109 12.50 37.71 7.45
N ASP A 110 13.41 38.58 7.87
CA ASP A 110 14.38 39.27 7.06
C ASP A 110 15.18 38.32 6.16
N LYS A 111 15.19 38.64 4.87
CA LYS A 111 16.11 38.09 3.89
C LYS A 111 17.53 38.51 4.24
N LYS A 112 18.39 37.56 4.53
CA LYS A 112 19.84 37.70 4.47
C LYS A 112 20.38 36.72 3.45
N ASP A 113 20.79 37.26 2.32
CA ASP A 113 21.51 36.58 1.26
C ASP A 113 22.86 36.09 1.81
N GLU A 114 23.10 34.80 1.75
CA GLU A 114 24.44 34.21 1.75
C GLU A 114 24.57 33.31 0.54
N GLU A 115 25.29 33.83 -0.47
CA GLU A 115 25.90 33.06 -1.55
C GLU A 115 26.79 31.97 -0.94
N VAL A 116 26.48 30.70 -1.18
CA VAL A 116 27.45 29.62 -1.01
C VAL A 116 27.76 29.03 -2.37
N LYS A 117 29.02 29.22 -2.72
CA LYS A 117 29.71 28.79 -3.92
C LYS A 117 29.53 27.29 -4.16
N ASP A 118 29.03 26.96 -5.36
CA ASP A 118 29.28 25.68 -6.03
C ASP A 118 30.74 25.60 -6.46
N GLU A 119 31.55 24.84 -5.75
CA GLU A 119 32.79 24.25 -6.27
C GLU A 119 33.13 22.99 -5.46
N GLU A 120 33.51 21.94 -6.21
CA GLU A 120 34.07 20.67 -5.74
C GLU A 120 33.09 19.53 -5.38
N ILE A 121 32.43 18.92 -6.36
CA ILE A 121 32.24 17.46 -6.45
C ILE A 121 32.27 17.08 -7.95
N ASN A 122 33.44 17.10 -8.57
CA ASN A 122 33.67 16.51 -9.89
C ASN A 122 35.14 16.12 -10.08
N LYS A 123 35.61 15.24 -9.19
CA LYS A 123 36.91 14.56 -9.35
C LYS A 123 36.89 13.30 -8.51
N ASP A 124 36.36 12.21 -9.04
CA ASP A 124 36.69 10.85 -8.63
C ASP A 124 35.90 9.78 -9.41
N ILE A 125 35.68 10.00 -10.72
CA ILE A 125 35.20 8.94 -11.62
C ILE A 125 36.02 9.00 -12.92
N SER A 126 37.35 8.99 -12.82
CA SER A 126 38.22 8.98 -13.99
C SER A 126 39.43 8.02 -13.91
N ASP A 127 39.56 7.24 -12.84
CA ASP A 127 40.73 6.38 -12.65
C ASP A 127 40.44 4.87 -12.44
N SER A 128 39.36 4.36 -13.05
CA SER A 128 39.06 2.91 -12.98
C SER A 128 38.82 2.25 -14.35
N ILE A 129 39.35 2.82 -15.43
CA ILE A 129 39.37 2.14 -16.75
C ILE A 129 40.80 2.22 -17.31
N LYS A 130 41.72 1.52 -16.67
CA LYS A 130 43.00 1.10 -17.24
C LYS A 130 43.44 -0.17 -16.54
N GLU A 131 43.07 -1.28 -17.13
CA GLU A 131 43.76 -2.56 -17.08
C GLU A 131 42.82 -3.68 -17.51
N VAL A 132 42.72 -3.89 -18.81
CA VAL A 132 42.61 -5.22 -19.43
C VAL A 132 43.08 -5.09 -20.88
N GLU A 133 44.38 -4.97 -21.07
CA GLU A 133 45.04 -5.40 -22.31
C GLU A 133 46.04 -6.46 -21.92
N ASN A 134 45.70 -7.68 -22.18
CA ASN A 134 46.62 -8.68 -22.72
C ASN A 134 45.98 -10.04 -22.79
N THR A 135 45.88 -10.53 -23.94
CA THR A 135 46.25 -11.83 -24.54
C THR A 135 45.19 -12.16 -25.61
N GLU A 136 45.54 -12.32 -26.87
CA GLU A 136 46.19 -13.48 -27.40
C GLU A 136 46.70 -13.27 -28.82
N ASN A 137 47.93 -13.73 -29.01
CA ASN A 137 48.56 -14.01 -30.29
C ASN A 137 47.78 -15.05 -31.10
N ILE A 138 47.45 -14.75 -32.35
CA ILE A 138 47.36 -15.77 -33.39
C ILE A 138 48.12 -15.24 -34.60
N SER A 139 49.24 -15.91 -34.85
CA SER A 139 50.12 -15.79 -35.99
C SER A 139 49.40 -16.20 -37.28
N SER A 140 49.46 -15.36 -38.33
CA SER A 140 49.64 -15.89 -39.69
C SER A 140 50.29 -14.90 -40.60
N ASN A 141 51.31 -15.33 -41.30
CA ASN A 141 52.14 -14.75 -42.30
C ASN A 141 51.43 -13.87 -43.33
N GLY A 142 51.89 -12.61 -43.47
CA GLY A 142 51.45 -11.68 -44.49
C GLY A 142 51.70 -10.25 -44.06
N ARG A 143 52.94 -9.84 -43.79
CA ARG A 143 53.29 -8.46 -43.47
C ARG A 143 53.08 -7.59 -44.69
N THR A 144 51.91 -6.94 -44.85
CA THR A 144 51.72 -5.82 -45.73
C THR A 144 52.58 -4.69 -45.29
N LYS A 145 53.56 -4.30 -46.12
CA LYS A 145 54.47 -3.17 -45.92
C LYS A 145 53.67 -1.86 -46.17
N ALA A 146 53.22 -1.17 -45.15
CA ALA A 146 52.54 0.10 -45.29
C ALA A 146 53.31 1.19 -44.49
N SER A 147 53.30 2.43 -44.99
CA SER A 147 53.90 3.54 -44.27
C SER A 147 53.10 3.89 -43.00
N PRO A 148 53.70 4.46 -41.94
CA PRO A 148 52.97 4.85 -40.73
C PRO A 148 51.77 5.76 -41.01
N LEU A 149 51.91 6.67 -41.94
CA LEU A 149 50.86 7.60 -42.37
C LEU A 149 49.71 6.86 -43.12
N ALA A 150 50.05 5.90 -44.01
CA ALA A 150 49.08 5.08 -44.70
C ALA A 150 48.27 4.22 -43.73
N LYS A 151 48.89 3.65 -42.69
CA LYS A 151 48.16 2.90 -41.65
C LYS A 151 47.15 3.77 -40.90
N LYS A 152 47.51 5.04 -40.58
CA LYS A 152 46.62 5.96 -39.89
C LYS A 152 45.39 6.34 -40.75
N ILE A 153 45.64 6.66 -42.03
CA ILE A 153 44.56 7.01 -42.98
C ILE A 153 43.64 5.81 -43.28
N ALA A 154 44.21 4.59 -43.36
CA ALA A 154 43.41 3.38 -43.56
C ALA A 154 42.53 3.08 -42.34
N LEU A 155 42.99 3.37 -41.13
CA LEU A 155 42.21 3.23 -39.88
C LEU A 155 41.10 4.30 -39.82
N GLU A 156 41.39 5.54 -40.22
CA GLU A 156 40.40 6.64 -40.24
C GLU A 156 39.30 6.41 -41.31
N LYS A 157 39.67 5.80 -42.45
CA LYS A 157 38.74 5.54 -43.57
C LYS A 157 38.17 4.13 -43.60
N GLY A 158 38.46 3.26 -42.61
CA GLY A 158 38.00 1.89 -42.54
C GLY A 158 38.45 0.97 -43.70
N ILE A 159 39.56 1.27 -44.35
CA ILE A 159 40.07 0.55 -45.54
C ILE A 159 40.99 -0.60 -45.13
N ASP A 160 40.69 -1.83 -45.55
CA ASP A 160 41.57 -2.99 -45.33
C ASP A 160 42.79 -2.97 -46.26
N LEU A 161 43.95 -2.79 -45.66
CA LEU A 161 45.25 -2.71 -46.36
C LEU A 161 45.67 -4.01 -47.05
N LYS A 162 45.00 -5.14 -46.83
CA LYS A 162 45.36 -6.43 -47.44
C LYS A 162 45.01 -6.51 -48.91
N ASN A 163 44.07 -5.67 -49.38
CA ASN A 163 43.57 -5.70 -50.76
C ASN A 163 44.16 -4.54 -51.63
N ILE A 164 45.18 -3.82 -51.11
CA ILE A 164 45.76 -2.69 -51.80
C ILE A 164 47.20 -3.00 -52.22
N GLN A 165 47.47 -2.79 -53.53
CA GLN A 165 48.80 -2.90 -54.09
C GLN A 165 49.58 -1.60 -53.88
N GLY A 166 50.64 -1.61 -53.03
CA GLY A 166 51.41 -0.42 -52.75
C GLY A 166 52.35 0.00 -53.87
N SER A 167 52.32 1.30 -54.23
CA SER A 167 53.16 1.89 -55.31
C SER A 167 54.53 2.42 -54.80
N GLY A 168 54.84 2.34 -53.52
CA GLY A 168 56.09 2.78 -52.93
C GLY A 168 57.23 1.79 -53.06
N GLU A 169 58.46 2.25 -52.74
CA GLU A 169 59.70 1.47 -52.86
C GLU A 169 59.62 0.12 -52.11
N GLY A 170 59.82 -0.99 -52.88
CA GLY A 170 59.69 -2.34 -52.37
C GLY A 170 58.24 -2.81 -52.10
N GLY A 171 57.24 -2.25 -52.80
CA GLY A 171 55.82 -2.63 -52.68
C GLY A 171 55.11 -2.08 -51.42
N ARG A 172 55.61 -0.99 -50.86
CA ARG A 172 55.06 -0.36 -49.65
C ARG A 172 53.83 0.49 -50.02
N ILE A 173 52.76 0.33 -49.31
CA ILE A 173 51.55 1.17 -49.43
C ILE A 173 51.84 2.55 -48.87
N ILE A 174 51.68 3.58 -49.71
CA ILE A 174 51.90 5.01 -49.37
C ILE A 174 50.55 5.75 -49.38
N LYS A 175 50.53 6.98 -48.85
CA LYS A 175 49.36 7.85 -48.72
C LYS A 175 48.59 7.99 -50.05
N LYS A 176 49.33 8.13 -51.17
CA LYS A 176 48.76 8.32 -52.52
C LYS A 176 47.91 7.15 -52.99
N ASP A 177 48.26 5.93 -52.55
CA ASP A 177 47.51 4.69 -52.90
C ASP A 177 46.12 4.62 -52.22
N LEU A 178 45.96 5.32 -51.12
CA LEU A 178 44.71 5.42 -50.35
C LEU A 178 43.86 6.65 -50.74
N GLU A 179 44.46 7.65 -51.41
CA GLU A 179 43.73 8.81 -51.92
C GLU A 179 43.07 8.54 -53.29
N SER A 180 43.59 7.57 -54.04
CA SER A 180 43.04 7.15 -55.34
C SER A 180 41.95 6.09 -55.25
N ILE A 181 41.61 5.62 -54.09
CA ILE A 181 40.45 4.70 -53.90
C ILE A 181 39.24 5.60 -53.70
N PRO A 182 38.24 5.55 -54.61
CA PRO A 182 36.95 6.18 -54.34
C PRO A 182 36.44 5.59 -53.05
N SER A 183 36.07 6.40 -52.08
CA SER A 183 35.26 5.96 -50.98
C SER A 183 33.98 5.44 -51.58
N GLU A 184 33.84 4.12 -51.69
CA GLU A 184 32.56 3.52 -51.82
C GLU A 184 31.83 3.88 -50.52
N ASP A 185 31.09 4.99 -50.56
CA ASP A 185 29.96 5.16 -49.67
C ASP A 185 29.16 3.89 -49.81
N ALA A 186 29.32 2.99 -48.87
CA ALA A 186 28.43 1.86 -48.72
C ALA A 186 27.04 2.46 -48.50
N ASN A 187 26.38 2.67 -49.59
CA ASN A 187 24.94 2.92 -49.65
C ASN A 187 24.28 1.64 -49.14
N ILE A 188 24.38 1.41 -47.82
CA ILE A 188 23.49 0.51 -47.13
C ILE A 188 22.15 1.18 -47.32
N PRO A 189 21.21 0.62 -48.11
CA PRO A 189 19.87 1.14 -48.14
C PRO A 189 19.36 1.06 -46.72
N SER A 190 19.37 2.18 -46.02
CA SER A 190 18.63 2.30 -44.77
C SER A 190 17.18 2.10 -45.20
N GLN A 191 16.72 0.86 -45.12
CA GLN A 191 15.29 0.59 -45.12
C GLN A 191 14.75 1.43 -43.98
N LYS A 192 14.16 2.57 -44.33
CA LYS A 192 13.29 3.27 -43.39
C LYS A 192 12.21 2.26 -43.03
N ILE A 193 12.35 1.65 -41.88
CA ILE A 193 11.27 0.88 -41.27
C ILE A 193 10.20 1.92 -41.00
N ASP A 194 9.22 2.02 -41.89
CA ASP A 194 8.02 2.82 -41.64
C ASP A 194 7.22 2.07 -40.57
N LEU A 195 7.51 2.42 -39.31
CA LEU A 195 6.70 1.97 -38.21
C LEU A 195 5.30 2.59 -38.36
N PRO A 196 4.24 1.80 -38.28
CA PRO A 196 2.89 2.32 -38.34
C PRO A 196 2.74 3.40 -37.27
N LYS A 197 2.20 4.56 -37.63
CA LYS A 197 1.88 5.61 -36.65
C LYS A 197 0.91 5.01 -35.64
N ILE A 198 1.35 4.94 -34.39
CA ILE A 198 0.47 4.61 -33.26
C ILE A 198 -0.45 5.82 -33.11
N ILE A 199 -1.70 5.68 -33.54
CA ILE A 199 -2.77 6.64 -33.25
C ILE A 199 -3.36 6.19 -31.92
N ALA A 200 -2.91 6.78 -30.82
CA ALA A 200 -3.49 6.59 -29.51
C ALA A 200 -4.07 7.95 -29.07
N GLU A 201 -5.29 7.93 -28.58
CA GLU A 201 -5.92 9.07 -27.92
C GLU A 201 -5.82 8.88 -26.41
N GLU A 202 -5.44 9.93 -25.70
CA GLU A 202 -5.48 9.92 -24.25
C GLU A 202 -6.94 9.92 -23.79
N SER A 203 -7.28 8.96 -22.95
CA SER A 203 -8.61 8.86 -22.33
C SER A 203 -8.47 8.58 -20.84
N TYR A 204 -9.36 9.14 -20.02
CA TYR A 204 -9.42 8.94 -18.58
C TYR A 204 -10.88 8.98 -18.13
N ASP A 205 -11.14 8.23 -17.07
CA ASP A 205 -12.41 8.26 -16.35
C ASP A 205 -12.18 8.89 -14.96
N GLU A 206 -12.98 9.87 -14.59
CA GLU A 206 -12.99 10.43 -13.24
C GLU A 206 -14.04 9.73 -12.40
N ILE A 207 -13.60 9.10 -11.31
CA ILE A 207 -14.47 8.36 -10.39
C ILE A 207 -14.47 9.09 -9.05
N ALA A 208 -15.66 9.40 -8.52
CA ALA A 208 -15.80 10.03 -7.21
C ALA A 208 -15.27 9.09 -6.12
N VAL A 209 -14.56 9.68 -5.13
CA VAL A 209 -14.02 8.93 -3.99
C VAL A 209 -15.16 8.60 -3.03
N SER A 210 -15.35 7.30 -2.73
CA SER A 210 -16.38 6.84 -1.77
C SER A 210 -16.09 7.35 -0.35
N GLN A 211 -17.11 7.42 0.50
CA GLN A 211 -16.97 7.85 1.89
C GLN A 211 -16.04 6.92 2.68
N MET A 212 -16.14 5.62 2.46
CA MET A 212 -15.19 4.64 3.03
C MET A 212 -13.74 4.99 2.66
N ARG A 213 -13.47 5.31 1.40
CA ARG A 213 -12.13 5.66 0.93
C ARG A 213 -11.64 6.98 1.51
N LYS A 214 -12.51 7.98 1.65
CA LYS A 214 -12.18 9.27 2.31
C LYS A 214 -11.77 9.03 3.78
N THR A 215 -12.55 8.24 4.53
CA THR A 215 -12.28 7.90 5.93
C THR A 215 -10.97 7.12 6.08
N ILE A 216 -10.72 6.12 5.22
CA ILE A 216 -9.46 5.37 5.20
C ILE A 216 -8.28 6.33 4.96
N SER A 217 -8.41 7.22 3.97
CA SER A 217 -7.36 8.20 3.64
C SER A 217 -7.05 9.12 4.82
N LYS A 218 -8.07 9.69 5.48
CA LYS A 218 -7.94 10.54 6.67
C LYS A 218 -7.19 9.81 7.78
N ARG A 219 -7.64 8.61 8.17
CA ARG A 219 -7.07 7.80 9.25
C ARG A 219 -5.62 7.35 8.98
N LEU A 220 -5.34 6.90 7.75
CA LEU A 220 -3.98 6.46 7.40
C LEU A 220 -3.01 7.64 7.31
N SER A 221 -3.45 8.79 6.79
CA SER A 221 -2.66 10.02 6.75
C SER A 221 -2.35 10.48 8.17
N GLU A 222 -3.35 10.56 9.04
CA GLU A 222 -3.20 10.92 10.45
C GLU A 222 -2.17 10.00 11.14
N SER A 223 -2.35 8.67 11.06
CA SER A 223 -1.42 7.70 11.63
C SER A 223 0.00 7.88 11.10
N LYS A 224 0.16 8.04 9.78
CA LYS A 224 1.48 8.12 9.14
C LYS A 224 2.24 9.38 9.52
N PHE A 225 1.56 10.51 9.68
CA PHE A 225 2.19 11.80 9.97
C PHE A 225 2.33 12.08 11.47
N THR A 226 1.45 11.52 12.32
CA THR A 226 1.53 11.74 13.77
C THR A 226 2.40 10.72 14.50
N SER A 227 2.51 9.49 14.01
CA SER A 227 3.32 8.43 14.61
C SER A 227 4.68 8.32 13.90
N PRO A 228 5.81 8.59 14.56
CA PRO A 228 7.14 8.39 13.98
C PRO A 228 7.39 6.90 13.75
N HIS A 229 7.13 6.43 12.52
CA HIS A 229 7.30 5.03 12.16
C HIS A 229 8.77 4.68 11.97
N PHE A 230 9.21 3.58 12.59
CA PHE A 230 10.42 2.87 12.21
C PHE A 230 10.11 1.40 11.94
N TYR A 231 11.01 0.71 11.26
CA TYR A 231 10.74 -0.60 10.70
C TYR A 231 11.83 -1.60 11.09
N LEU A 232 11.41 -2.79 11.50
CA LEU A 232 12.30 -3.90 11.83
C LEU A 232 11.93 -5.11 10.97
N THR A 233 12.87 -5.61 10.18
CA THR A 233 12.68 -6.80 9.35
C THR A 233 13.45 -7.98 9.92
N MET A 234 12.82 -9.15 9.93
CA MET A 234 13.42 -10.40 10.41
C MET A 234 13.09 -11.57 9.48
N GLU A 235 14.08 -12.40 9.22
CA GLU A 235 13.92 -13.66 8.49
C GLU A 235 13.64 -14.81 9.46
N ILE A 236 12.68 -15.66 9.10
CA ILE A 236 12.19 -16.77 9.90
C ILE A 236 12.23 -18.04 9.06
N ASN A 237 12.85 -19.10 9.55
CA ASN A 237 12.81 -20.40 8.91
C ASN A 237 11.49 -21.10 9.23
N MET A 238 10.72 -21.40 8.18
CA MET A 238 9.38 -21.97 8.30
C MET A 238 9.32 -23.49 8.13
N ASP A 239 10.46 -24.19 7.97
CA ASP A 239 10.48 -25.63 7.69
C ASP A 239 9.70 -26.44 8.74
N ASN A 240 9.99 -26.22 10.03
CA ASN A 240 9.29 -26.94 11.11
C ASN A 240 7.80 -26.53 11.20
N CYS A 241 7.49 -25.25 10.90
CA CYS A 241 6.11 -24.77 10.87
C CYS A 241 5.30 -25.43 9.74
N ILE A 242 5.92 -25.62 8.56
CA ILE A 242 5.31 -26.31 7.41
C ILE A 242 5.03 -27.77 7.78
N GLU A 243 6.00 -28.46 8.36
CA GLU A 243 5.85 -29.85 8.77
C GLU A 243 4.80 -30.01 9.89
N GLY A 244 4.87 -29.16 10.92
CA GLY A 244 3.92 -29.15 12.02
C GLY A 244 2.47 -28.89 11.54
N ARG A 245 2.27 -27.91 10.66
CA ARG A 245 0.97 -27.61 10.06
C ARG A 245 0.45 -28.81 9.25
N LYS A 246 1.30 -29.48 8.48
CA LYS A 246 0.90 -30.68 7.72
C LYS A 246 0.37 -31.78 8.66
N LYS A 247 1.10 -32.09 9.73
CA LYS A 247 0.71 -33.08 10.74
C LYS A 247 -0.62 -32.72 11.43
N ILE A 248 -0.79 -31.45 11.80
CA ILE A 248 -2.05 -30.98 12.39
C ILE A 248 -3.20 -31.18 11.43
N ASN A 249 -3.03 -30.83 10.16
CA ASN A 249 -4.09 -30.90 9.15
C ASN A 249 -4.43 -32.33 8.67
N GLU A 250 -3.58 -33.32 8.98
CA GLU A 250 -3.88 -34.75 8.75
C GLU A 250 -4.97 -35.28 9.71
N THR A 251 -5.02 -34.74 10.95
CA THR A 251 -5.92 -35.23 11.99
C THR A 251 -7.03 -34.24 12.36
N SER A 252 -6.84 -32.94 12.06
CA SER A 252 -7.80 -31.88 12.42
C SER A 252 -8.99 -31.85 11.49
N GLN A 253 -10.20 -31.67 12.06
CA GLN A 253 -11.42 -31.39 11.30
C GLN A 253 -11.41 -29.99 10.67
N VAL A 254 -10.69 -29.04 11.29
CA VAL A 254 -10.54 -27.66 10.82
C VAL A 254 -9.20 -27.50 10.12
N LYS A 255 -9.20 -27.05 8.87
CA LYS A 255 -7.98 -26.76 8.12
C LYS A 255 -7.29 -25.52 8.67
N ILE A 256 -6.09 -25.69 9.24
CA ILE A 256 -5.26 -24.62 9.79
C ILE A 256 -4.39 -24.00 8.68
N SER A 257 -4.42 -22.68 8.56
CA SER A 257 -3.59 -21.91 7.64
C SER A 257 -2.27 -21.48 8.31
N PHE A 258 -1.30 -21.01 7.52
CA PHE A 258 -0.11 -20.37 8.09
C PHE A 258 -0.47 -19.08 8.85
N ASN A 259 -1.45 -18.34 8.35
CA ASN A 259 -1.92 -17.12 9.01
C ASN A 259 -2.42 -17.38 10.43
N ASP A 260 -3.15 -18.48 10.64
CA ASP A 260 -3.65 -18.87 11.96
C ASP A 260 -2.51 -19.17 12.95
N ILE A 261 -1.43 -19.83 12.46
CA ILE A 261 -0.25 -20.13 13.29
C ILE A 261 0.51 -18.84 13.60
N ILE A 262 0.70 -17.96 12.63
CA ILE A 262 1.36 -16.66 12.81
C ILE A 262 0.59 -15.81 13.83
N LEU A 263 -0.74 -15.75 13.69
CA LEU A 263 -1.62 -15.01 14.61
C LEU A 263 -1.48 -15.55 16.03
N LYS A 264 -1.50 -16.87 16.22
CA LYS A 264 -1.32 -17.50 17.53
C LYS A 264 0.08 -17.26 18.11
N ALA A 265 1.13 -17.35 17.28
CA ALA A 265 2.49 -17.05 17.68
C ALA A 265 2.64 -15.57 18.11
N CYS A 266 2.05 -14.63 17.32
CA CYS A 266 2.00 -13.21 17.69
C CYS A 266 1.29 -13.00 19.01
N ALA A 267 0.13 -13.62 19.22
CA ALA A 267 -0.61 -13.50 20.47
C ALA A 267 0.21 -13.99 21.68
N SER A 268 0.94 -15.10 21.52
CA SER A 268 1.83 -15.62 22.57
C SER A 268 3.04 -14.71 22.81
N ALA A 269 3.60 -14.10 21.76
CA ALA A 269 4.71 -13.16 21.87
C ALA A 269 4.27 -11.84 22.53
N LEU A 270 3.09 -11.30 22.19
CA LEU A 270 2.53 -10.07 22.76
C LEU A 270 2.34 -10.19 24.29
N ARG A 271 1.97 -11.36 24.79
CA ARG A 271 1.86 -11.62 26.22
C ARG A 271 3.20 -11.43 26.96
N LYS A 272 4.32 -11.77 26.31
CA LYS A 272 5.67 -11.61 26.85
C LYS A 272 6.23 -10.18 26.67
N HIS A 273 5.66 -9.41 25.74
CA HIS A 273 6.12 -8.06 25.38
C HIS A 273 5.00 -7.01 25.48
N PRO A 274 4.53 -6.64 26.68
CA PRO A 274 3.34 -5.79 26.87
C PRO A 274 3.49 -4.36 26.32
N MET A 275 4.72 -3.86 26.10
CA MET A 275 4.93 -2.56 25.46
C MET A 275 4.58 -2.57 23.98
N VAL A 276 4.75 -3.71 23.29
CA VAL A 276 4.30 -3.88 21.89
C VAL A 276 2.78 -4.01 21.80
N ASN A 277 2.10 -4.35 22.91
CA ASN A 277 0.64 -4.42 23.02
C ASN A 277 0.10 -3.19 23.77
N SER A 278 0.59 -2.00 23.45
CA SER A 278 0.18 -0.75 24.09
C SER A 278 -0.44 0.21 23.09
N SER A 279 -1.08 1.26 23.60
CA SER A 279 -1.69 2.33 22.79
C SER A 279 -1.34 3.68 23.40
N LEU A 280 -1.13 4.69 22.57
CA LEU A 280 -0.99 6.07 23.02
C LEU A 280 -2.40 6.71 23.04
N ILE A 281 -2.86 7.07 24.22
CA ILE A 281 -4.14 7.76 24.40
C ILE A 281 -3.84 9.12 24.99
N GLU A 282 -4.02 10.16 24.20
CA GLU A 282 -3.60 11.53 24.57
C GLU A 282 -2.12 11.56 24.99
N ASN A 283 -1.83 11.80 26.27
CA ASN A 283 -0.49 11.83 26.83
C ASN A 283 -0.16 10.59 27.70
N ASN A 284 -0.99 9.52 27.64
CA ASN A 284 -0.84 8.35 28.48
C ASN A 284 -0.54 7.10 27.65
N ILE A 285 0.39 6.29 28.11
CA ILE A 285 0.64 4.95 27.58
C ILE A 285 -0.31 3.97 28.25
N ARG A 286 -1.28 3.44 27.47
CA ARG A 286 -2.17 2.38 27.91
C ARG A 286 -1.55 1.03 27.57
N LYS A 287 -1.16 0.25 28.56
CA LYS A 287 -0.75 -1.16 28.38
C LYS A 287 -1.99 -2.04 28.39
N ASN A 288 -2.25 -2.70 27.27
CA ASN A 288 -3.40 -3.57 27.13
C ASN A 288 -3.08 -4.95 27.74
N HIS A 289 -3.93 -5.45 28.63
CA HIS A 289 -3.77 -6.79 29.22
C HIS A 289 -4.44 -7.87 28.38
N HIS A 290 -5.43 -7.51 27.59
CA HIS A 290 -6.05 -8.37 26.59
C HIS A 290 -5.28 -8.27 25.26
N ILE A 291 -5.34 -9.31 24.48
CA ILE A 291 -4.68 -9.39 23.17
C ILE A 291 -5.75 -9.56 22.10
N HIS A 292 -6.02 -8.47 21.40
CA HIS A 292 -6.98 -8.39 20.31
C HIS A 292 -6.23 -8.10 19.02
N ILE A 293 -6.22 -9.07 18.09
CA ILE A 293 -5.43 -8.97 16.87
C ILE A 293 -6.34 -8.66 15.69
N GLY A 294 -6.13 -7.48 15.09
CA GLY A 294 -6.72 -7.13 13.82
C GLY A 294 -6.06 -7.90 12.68
N VAL A 295 -6.86 -8.44 11.78
CA VAL A 295 -6.37 -9.17 10.60
C VAL A 295 -6.80 -8.41 9.35
N ALA A 296 -5.85 -7.87 8.60
CA ALA A 296 -6.15 -7.12 7.39
C ALA A 296 -6.73 -8.02 6.30
N VAL A 297 -7.92 -7.68 5.81
CA VAL A 297 -8.64 -8.38 4.73
C VAL A 297 -8.89 -7.41 3.59
N ALA A 298 -8.42 -7.77 2.38
CA ALA A 298 -8.67 -6.99 1.18
C ALA A 298 -10.12 -7.16 0.73
N VAL A 299 -10.77 -6.03 0.42
CA VAL A 299 -12.11 -5.93 -0.16
C VAL A 299 -12.05 -5.02 -1.39
N ASP A 300 -13.08 -5.02 -2.23
CA ASP A 300 -13.08 -4.28 -3.50
C ASP A 300 -12.83 -2.78 -3.32
N GLU A 301 -13.37 -2.19 -2.25
CA GLU A 301 -13.26 -0.75 -1.98
C GLU A 301 -12.04 -0.37 -1.13
N GLY A 302 -11.27 -1.34 -0.61
CA GLY A 302 -10.10 -1.04 0.23
C GLY A 302 -9.66 -2.19 1.12
N LEU A 303 -9.44 -1.89 2.40
CA LEU A 303 -8.96 -2.84 3.40
C LEU A 303 -9.81 -2.72 4.66
N LEU A 304 -10.35 -3.83 5.13
CA LEU A 304 -11.01 -3.95 6.44
C LEU A 304 -10.15 -4.75 7.39
N VAL A 305 -10.23 -4.46 8.68
CA VAL A 305 -9.39 -5.08 9.71
C VAL A 305 -10.27 -5.69 10.81
N PRO A 306 -10.96 -6.82 10.54
CA PRO A 306 -11.70 -7.53 11.58
C PRO A 306 -10.78 -7.99 12.72
N VAL A 307 -11.31 -8.07 13.93
CA VAL A 307 -10.57 -8.24 15.18
C VAL A 307 -10.85 -9.62 15.80
N ILE A 308 -9.79 -10.40 15.94
CA ILE A 308 -9.82 -11.65 16.71
C ILE A 308 -9.59 -11.32 18.18
N ARG A 309 -10.66 -11.33 18.97
CA ARG A 309 -10.61 -10.97 20.41
C ARG A 309 -10.02 -12.09 21.23
N PHE A 310 -9.21 -11.75 22.26
CA PHE A 310 -8.57 -12.69 23.18
C PHE A 310 -7.83 -13.83 22.45
N ALA A 311 -7.06 -13.47 21.41
CA ALA A 311 -6.37 -14.40 20.53
C ALA A 311 -5.41 -15.34 21.27
N ASP A 312 -4.84 -14.88 22.37
CA ASP A 312 -3.95 -15.65 23.27
C ASP A 312 -4.67 -16.80 23.98
N ASN A 313 -5.97 -16.66 24.27
CA ASN A 313 -6.78 -17.69 24.94
C ASN A 313 -7.44 -18.70 23.97
N LYS A 314 -7.42 -18.42 22.66
CA LYS A 314 -8.04 -19.25 21.65
C LYS A 314 -7.11 -20.35 21.13
N THR A 315 -7.66 -21.52 20.81
CA THR A 315 -6.92 -22.57 20.08
C THR A 315 -6.78 -22.20 18.60
N LEU A 316 -5.89 -22.88 17.87
CA LEU A 316 -5.73 -22.70 16.42
C LEU A 316 -7.04 -22.95 15.65
N SER A 317 -7.83 -23.93 16.09
CA SER A 317 -9.13 -24.23 15.44
C SER A 317 -10.14 -23.10 15.63
N HIS A 318 -10.24 -22.52 16.83
CA HIS A 318 -11.10 -21.37 17.10
C HIS A 318 -10.67 -20.16 16.24
N ILE A 319 -9.35 -19.86 16.21
CA ILE A 319 -8.80 -18.77 15.41
C ILE A 319 -9.14 -18.98 13.92
N SER A 320 -8.89 -20.19 13.38
CA SER A 320 -9.14 -20.48 11.97
C SER A 320 -10.61 -20.32 11.57
N LEU A 321 -11.54 -20.74 12.41
CA LEU A 321 -12.98 -20.61 12.14
C LEU A 321 -13.40 -19.13 12.17
N GLU A 322 -12.99 -18.40 13.21
CA GLU A 322 -13.33 -16.99 13.39
C GLU A 322 -12.73 -16.09 12.29
N VAL A 323 -11.46 -16.31 11.91
CA VAL A 323 -10.83 -15.60 10.79
C VAL A 323 -11.59 -15.83 9.49
N LYS A 324 -12.03 -17.07 9.21
CA LYS A 324 -12.80 -17.38 8.01
C LYS A 324 -14.19 -16.73 8.02
N GLU A 325 -14.87 -16.77 9.17
CA GLU A 325 -16.18 -16.14 9.34
C GLU A 325 -16.10 -14.63 9.11
N LEU A 326 -15.17 -13.95 9.82
CA LEU A 326 -15.02 -12.52 9.73
C LEU A 326 -14.52 -12.08 8.35
N ALA A 327 -13.62 -12.84 7.72
CA ALA A 327 -13.20 -12.56 6.35
C ALA A 327 -14.32 -12.74 5.33
N GLY A 328 -15.25 -13.69 5.56
CA GLY A 328 -16.48 -13.86 4.78
C GLY A 328 -17.41 -12.65 4.92
N LYS A 329 -17.71 -12.26 6.17
CA LYS A 329 -18.51 -11.06 6.47
C LYS A 329 -17.91 -9.79 5.87
N ALA A 330 -16.55 -9.65 5.90
CA ALA A 330 -15.87 -8.51 5.30
C ALA A 330 -16.12 -8.40 3.79
N LYS A 331 -15.99 -9.51 3.06
CA LYS A 331 -16.24 -9.57 1.62
C LYS A 331 -17.71 -9.33 1.24
N GLU A 332 -18.63 -9.77 2.10
CA GLU A 332 -20.07 -9.58 1.93
C GLU A 332 -20.55 -8.21 2.44
N LYS A 333 -19.65 -7.35 2.93
CA LYS A 333 -19.97 -6.04 3.54
C LYS A 333 -20.94 -6.14 4.75
N LYS A 334 -20.87 -7.25 5.49
CA LYS A 334 -21.76 -7.55 6.64
C LYS A 334 -21.07 -7.41 8.00
N LEU A 335 -19.86 -6.88 8.05
CA LEU A 335 -19.19 -6.63 9.33
C LEU A 335 -19.95 -5.58 10.13
N GLN A 336 -20.07 -5.82 11.42
CA GLN A 336 -20.61 -4.85 12.38
C GLN A 336 -19.47 -4.04 13.01
N PRO A 337 -19.70 -2.84 13.52
CA PRO A 337 -18.68 -2.03 14.21
C PRO A 337 -17.94 -2.82 15.31
N SER A 338 -18.65 -3.66 16.04
CA SER A 338 -18.07 -4.57 17.04
C SER A 338 -17.05 -5.57 16.48
N ASP A 339 -17.06 -5.84 15.19
CA ASP A 339 -16.19 -6.85 14.56
C ASP A 339 -14.81 -6.27 14.20
N TRP A 340 -14.65 -4.93 14.06
CA TRP A 340 -13.40 -4.29 13.67
C TRP A 340 -12.85 -3.24 14.64
N GLU A 341 -13.53 -2.97 15.74
CA GLU A 341 -13.07 -2.03 16.77
C GLU A 341 -12.37 -2.74 17.93
N GLY A 342 -11.44 -2.03 18.57
CA GLY A 342 -10.79 -2.49 19.81
C GLY A 342 -9.63 -3.45 19.60
N ASN A 343 -8.99 -3.45 18.44
CA ASN A 343 -7.71 -4.12 18.21
C ASN A 343 -6.61 -3.48 19.08
N THR A 344 -5.59 -4.26 19.40
CA THR A 344 -4.41 -3.82 20.17
C THR A 344 -3.12 -4.07 19.39
N PHE A 345 -3.21 -4.81 18.30
CA PHE A 345 -2.13 -5.14 17.37
C PHE A 345 -2.74 -5.56 16.02
N THR A 346 -2.10 -5.25 14.92
CA THR A 346 -2.59 -5.61 13.59
C THR A 346 -1.61 -6.49 12.84
N ILE A 347 -2.12 -7.46 12.06
CA ILE A 347 -1.36 -8.30 11.14
C ILE A 347 -1.88 -8.07 9.72
N SER A 348 -0.95 -7.77 8.80
CA SER A 348 -1.21 -7.68 7.37
C SER A 348 -0.38 -8.73 6.63
N ASN A 349 -1.02 -9.63 5.86
CA ASN A 349 -0.35 -10.70 5.17
C ASN A 349 -0.56 -10.60 3.65
N LEU A 350 0.52 -10.33 2.92
CA LEU A 350 0.56 -10.26 1.46
C LEU A 350 1.36 -11.42 0.84
N GLY A 351 1.71 -12.43 1.63
CA GLY A 351 2.48 -13.59 1.16
C GLY A 351 1.81 -14.39 0.05
N MET A 352 0.47 -14.43 0.04
CA MET A 352 -0.32 -15.08 -1.03
C MET A 352 -0.18 -14.39 -2.39
N PHE A 353 0.20 -13.10 -2.42
CA PHE A 353 0.45 -12.33 -3.63
C PHE A 353 1.90 -12.41 -4.11
N GLY A 354 2.76 -13.20 -3.44
CA GLY A 354 4.17 -13.34 -3.78
C GLY A 354 5.06 -12.18 -3.33
N ILE A 355 4.54 -11.27 -2.50
CA ILE A 355 5.32 -10.16 -1.93
C ILE A 355 6.31 -10.73 -0.92
N GLU A 356 7.60 -10.45 -1.09
CA GLU A 356 8.66 -10.94 -0.23
C GLU A 356 8.70 -10.20 1.11
N GLU A 357 8.66 -8.86 1.05
CA GLU A 357 8.59 -7.98 2.23
C GLU A 357 7.90 -6.66 1.88
N PHE A 358 7.29 -6.02 2.86
CA PHE A 358 6.70 -4.69 2.72
C PHE A 358 6.58 -4.01 4.07
N THR A 359 6.45 -2.69 4.08
CA THR A 359 6.16 -1.90 5.27
C THR A 359 4.70 -1.52 5.28
N ALA A 360 4.03 -1.73 6.42
CA ALA A 360 2.63 -1.35 6.61
C ALA A 360 2.53 -0.04 7.41
N ILE A 361 1.45 0.71 7.19
CA ILE A 361 1.09 1.86 8.03
C ILE A 361 0.39 1.32 9.28
N ILE A 362 0.76 1.83 10.45
CA ILE A 362 0.16 1.43 11.72
C ILE A 362 -1.32 1.78 11.72
N ASN A 363 -2.18 0.82 12.09
CA ASN A 363 -3.60 1.07 12.27
C ASN A 363 -3.80 1.97 13.51
N PRO A 364 -4.54 3.08 13.42
CA PRO A 364 -4.74 3.99 14.56
C PRO A 364 -5.14 3.26 15.83
N ASN A 365 -4.57 3.73 16.96
CA ASN A 365 -4.59 3.18 18.31
C ASN A 365 -3.65 1.99 18.58
N ASP A 366 -3.14 1.26 17.58
CA ASP A 366 -2.10 0.26 17.78
C ASP A 366 -0.72 0.94 17.93
N SER A 367 0.19 0.30 18.67
CA SER A 367 1.61 0.72 18.69
C SER A 367 2.41 0.12 17.52
N CYS A 368 1.96 -1.01 17.00
CA CYS A 368 2.68 -1.75 15.98
C CYS A 368 1.74 -2.50 15.03
N ILE A 369 2.24 -2.75 13.81
CA ILE A 369 1.64 -3.63 12.83
C ILE A 369 2.70 -4.58 12.26
N LEU A 370 2.35 -5.85 12.09
CA LEU A 370 3.21 -6.88 11.50
C LEU A 370 2.83 -7.11 10.04
N ALA A 371 3.72 -6.80 9.13
CA ALA A 371 3.65 -7.15 7.72
C ALA A 371 4.29 -8.53 7.50
N VAL A 372 3.54 -9.45 6.89
CA VAL A 372 3.97 -10.83 6.66
C VAL A 372 4.15 -11.07 5.16
N GLY A 373 5.37 -11.43 4.78
CA GLY A 373 5.72 -11.78 3.40
C GLY A 373 5.45 -13.23 3.04
N GLY A 374 5.73 -13.58 1.80
CA GLY A 374 5.61 -14.94 1.28
C GLY A 374 6.68 -15.89 1.82
N ILE A 375 6.33 -17.16 1.92
CA ILE A 375 7.31 -18.23 2.19
C ILE A 375 8.02 -18.57 0.88
N LYS A 376 9.35 -18.39 0.84
CA LYS A 376 10.18 -18.61 -0.33
C LYS A 376 11.19 -19.72 -0.07
N ASN A 377 11.31 -20.65 -1.01
CA ASN A 377 12.37 -21.65 -0.97
C ASN A 377 13.68 -21.02 -1.44
N THR A 378 14.70 -21.03 -0.60
CA THR A 378 16.00 -20.39 -0.85
C THR A 378 17.13 -21.21 -0.24
N PRO A 379 18.37 -21.14 -0.77
CA PRO A 379 19.53 -21.73 -0.14
C PRO A 379 19.76 -21.11 1.25
N ILE A 380 19.86 -21.97 2.27
CA ILE A 380 20.23 -21.57 3.64
C ILE A 380 21.46 -22.34 4.11
N VAL A 381 22.19 -21.79 5.05
CA VAL A 381 23.31 -22.51 5.71
C VAL A 381 22.77 -23.19 6.97
N LYS A 382 22.84 -24.53 6.98
CA LYS A 382 22.46 -25.36 8.14
C LYS A 382 23.61 -26.30 8.47
N ASN A 383 24.14 -26.22 9.69
CA ASN A 383 25.29 -27.03 10.16
C ASN A 383 26.54 -26.88 9.28
N GLY A 384 26.75 -25.73 8.64
CA GLY A 384 27.88 -25.48 7.74
C GLY A 384 27.69 -25.93 6.29
N GLU A 385 26.55 -26.53 5.96
CA GLU A 385 26.19 -26.95 4.60
C GLU A 385 25.10 -26.05 4.00
N ILE A 386 25.15 -25.86 2.69
CA ILE A 386 24.09 -25.13 1.95
C ILE A 386 23.00 -26.14 1.61
N VAL A 387 21.82 -25.90 2.15
CA VAL A 387 20.61 -26.71 1.94
C VAL A 387 19.44 -25.84 1.51
N PRO A 388 18.44 -26.38 0.78
CA PRO A 388 17.21 -25.67 0.54
C PRO A 388 16.44 -25.50 1.84
N GLY A 389 15.91 -24.29 2.09
CA GLY A 389 15.08 -23.98 3.25
C GLY A 389 13.95 -23.01 2.88
N ASN A 390 12.91 -23.02 3.66
CA ASN A 390 11.73 -22.16 3.46
C ASN A 390 11.82 -20.94 4.39
N ILE A 391 12.11 -19.78 3.83
CA ILE A 391 12.28 -18.53 4.57
C ILE A 391 11.07 -17.63 4.35
N MET A 392 10.60 -17.03 5.43
CA MET A 392 9.57 -15.99 5.44
C MET A 392 10.16 -14.72 6.07
N LYS A 393 9.98 -13.59 5.42
CA LYS A 393 10.30 -12.29 6.00
C LYS A 393 9.07 -11.70 6.67
N VAL A 394 9.28 -11.12 7.83
CA VAL A 394 8.28 -10.32 8.52
C VAL A 394 8.87 -8.96 8.81
N THR A 395 8.08 -7.91 8.59
CA THR A 395 8.47 -6.53 8.87
C THR A 395 7.48 -5.92 9.85
N MET A 396 7.96 -5.47 10.99
CA MET A 396 7.15 -4.78 11.99
C MET A 396 7.35 -3.28 11.86
N SER A 397 6.26 -2.54 11.65
CA SER A 397 6.23 -1.09 11.78
C SER A 397 5.86 -0.73 13.21
N CYS A 398 6.63 0.14 13.83
CA CYS A 398 6.46 0.53 15.24
C CYS A 398 6.35 2.05 15.36
N ASP A 399 5.50 2.50 16.28
CA ASP A 399 5.45 3.89 16.73
C ASP A 399 6.57 4.14 17.76
N HIS A 400 7.57 4.95 17.34
CA HIS A 400 8.76 5.18 18.20
C HIS A 400 8.46 5.96 19.49
N ARG A 401 7.26 6.51 19.63
CA ARG A 401 6.81 7.14 20.88
C ARG A 401 6.52 6.12 21.98
N LEU A 402 6.20 4.86 21.58
CA LEU A 402 5.79 3.78 22.48
C LEU A 402 6.79 2.63 22.51
N VAL A 403 7.35 2.28 21.37
CA VAL A 403 8.23 1.12 21.20
C VAL A 403 9.56 1.59 20.65
N ASP A 404 10.65 1.21 21.32
CA ASP A 404 12.00 1.44 20.85
C ASP A 404 12.54 0.24 20.04
N GLY A 405 13.72 0.42 19.43
CA GLY A 405 14.35 -0.61 18.62
C GLY A 405 14.65 -1.91 19.40
N ALA A 406 15.06 -1.82 20.65
CA ALA A 406 15.39 -2.97 21.48
C ALA A 406 14.13 -3.77 21.85
N THR A 407 13.06 -3.08 22.25
CA THR A 407 11.76 -3.68 22.58
C THR A 407 11.14 -4.38 21.37
N GLY A 408 11.14 -3.70 20.20
CA GLY A 408 10.65 -4.30 18.96
C GLY A 408 11.46 -5.50 18.50
N ALA A 409 12.80 -5.42 18.57
CA ALA A 409 13.68 -6.54 18.22
C ALA A 409 13.50 -7.76 19.15
N ALA A 410 13.31 -7.52 20.47
CA ALA A 410 13.04 -8.59 21.42
C ALA A 410 11.72 -9.31 21.13
N PHE A 411 10.67 -8.58 20.75
CA PHE A 411 9.40 -9.16 20.31
C PHE A 411 9.58 -10.02 19.04
N LEU A 412 10.24 -9.49 18.03
CA LEU A 412 10.47 -10.23 16.78
C LEU A 412 11.33 -11.48 17.02
N LYS A 413 12.33 -11.42 17.91
CA LYS A 413 13.11 -12.57 18.31
C LYS A 413 12.23 -13.66 18.95
N THR A 414 11.35 -13.28 19.86
CA THR A 414 10.39 -14.22 20.48
C THR A 414 9.46 -14.82 19.44
N LEU A 415 8.92 -14.00 18.53
CA LEU A 415 8.07 -14.46 17.44
C LEU A 415 8.80 -15.45 16.52
N LYS A 416 10.05 -15.16 16.16
CA LYS A 416 10.91 -16.07 15.40
C LYS A 416 11.08 -17.42 16.10
N GLU A 417 11.43 -17.42 17.38
CA GLU A 417 11.58 -18.64 18.17
C GLU A 417 10.31 -19.49 18.24
N LEU A 418 9.14 -18.86 18.28
CA LEU A 418 7.84 -19.53 18.29
C LEU A 418 7.45 -20.10 16.92
N LEU A 419 7.83 -19.44 15.83
CA LEU A 419 7.52 -19.92 14.46
C LEU A 419 8.54 -20.95 13.98
N GLU A 420 9.80 -20.83 14.35
CA GLU A 420 10.84 -21.85 14.05
C GLU A 420 10.66 -23.13 14.87
N ASP A 421 10.01 -23.05 16.04
CA ASP A 421 9.65 -24.20 16.87
C ASP A 421 8.21 -24.07 17.38
N PRO A 422 7.20 -24.44 16.58
CA PRO A 422 5.78 -24.23 16.90
C PRO A 422 5.29 -24.91 18.19
N ILE A 423 6.02 -25.91 18.69
CA ILE A 423 5.69 -26.59 19.95
C ILE A 423 5.76 -25.62 21.12
N LYS A 424 6.66 -24.63 21.06
CA LYS A 424 6.81 -23.60 22.09
C LYS A 424 5.58 -22.70 22.27
N ILE A 425 4.67 -22.69 21.30
CA ILE A 425 3.40 -21.93 21.39
C ILE A 425 2.49 -22.53 22.48
N LEU A 426 2.70 -23.80 22.85
CA LEU A 426 1.90 -24.52 23.84
C LEU A 426 2.35 -24.21 25.30
N VAL A 427 3.51 -23.57 25.47
CA VAL A 427 4.12 -23.20 26.75
C VAL A 427 4.12 -21.69 26.92
#